data_7cf23f0f6f3737fc51c6582ffdbfa84a
#
_entry.id   7cf23f0f6f3737fc51c6582ffdbfa84a
#
_cell.length_a   1.000
_cell.length_b   1.000
_cell.length_c   1.000
_cell.angle_alpha   90.00
_cell.angle_beta   90.00
_cell.angle_gamma   90.00
#
_symmetry.space_group_name_H-M   'P 1'
#
loop_
_entity.id
_entity.type
_entity.pdbx_description
1 polymer ?
#
loop_
_entity_poly.entity_id
_entity_poly.type
_entity_poly.pdbx_seq_one_letter_code
_entity_poly.pdbx_strand_id
1 'polypeptide(L)'
;MADTLAGKTLFITGASRGIGLSIALRAARDGANVAIAAKTAEPNPKLPGTIFSAAEEIERAGGKALPLAVDVRDEAQVRAALETTAATFGGLDIVVNNASAISLTTSQATDMKRFDLMHGVNARGTFMVSKFAVPYLEKSANAHILMLSPPLDLQEKWFAPNTAYAMAKYGMSLVVLGLAGELRRKRIAVNALWPRTTIATAAIRNLLGGDAVMRASRTPDILADAAHMIFLKDAGSFTGNFLIDDTFLSENGVADFDRYRVDPTVDLAPDFFVPDDSKPPASLKKLSG
;
A
#
# COMPACT_ATOMS: atom_id res chain seq x y z
N MET A 1 -22.78 -3.02 9.69
CA MET A 1 -21.41 -2.48 9.41
C MET A 1 -21.59 -1.39 8.36
N ALA A 2 -20.75 -0.38 8.35
CA ALA A 2 -20.84 0.65 7.30
C ALA A 2 -20.42 0.01 5.96
N ASP A 3 -21.21 0.23 4.92
CA ASP A 3 -20.91 -0.30 3.58
C ASP A 3 -20.03 0.66 2.75
N THR A 4 -19.61 1.77 3.35
CA THR A 4 -18.82 2.83 2.70
C THR A 4 -17.82 3.47 3.64
N LEU A 5 -16.83 4.17 3.07
CA LEU A 5 -15.85 4.98 3.78
C LEU A 5 -16.27 6.46 3.89
N ALA A 6 -17.55 6.78 3.69
CA ALA A 6 -18.05 8.15 3.79
C ALA A 6 -17.67 8.81 5.13
N GLY A 7 -17.04 9.98 5.07
CA GLY A 7 -16.58 10.74 6.23
C GLY A 7 -15.39 10.14 7.00
N LYS A 8 -14.87 8.97 6.60
CA LYS A 8 -13.67 8.38 7.18
C LYS A 8 -12.41 9.16 6.77
N THR A 9 -11.45 9.26 7.67
CA THR A 9 -10.18 9.95 7.42
C THR A 9 -9.06 8.94 7.21
N LEU A 10 -8.42 9.02 6.04
CA LEU A 10 -7.28 8.20 5.66
C LEU A 10 -5.99 9.02 5.63
N PHE A 11 -4.90 8.49 6.18
CA PHE A 11 -3.54 8.99 6.01
C PHE A 11 -2.76 8.00 5.16
N ILE A 12 -2.38 8.38 3.93
CA ILE A 12 -1.76 7.46 2.97
C ILE A 12 -0.36 7.93 2.61
N THR A 13 0.67 7.14 2.95
CA THR A 13 2.04 7.44 2.58
C THR A 13 2.31 7.08 1.12
N GLY A 14 3.04 7.95 0.39
CA GLY A 14 3.36 7.73 -1.01
C GLY A 14 2.17 7.81 -1.97
N ALA A 15 1.12 8.57 -1.62
CA ALA A 15 -0.14 8.64 -2.37
C ALA A 15 -0.16 9.66 -3.51
N SER A 16 0.98 10.22 -3.91
CA SER A 16 1.03 11.15 -5.06
C SER A 16 0.84 10.46 -6.42
N ARG A 17 0.86 9.12 -6.47
CA ARG A 17 0.72 8.29 -7.70
C ARG A 17 0.52 6.81 -7.37
N GLY A 18 0.27 6.01 -8.44
CA GLY A 18 0.29 4.55 -8.38
C GLY A 18 -0.70 3.95 -7.38
N ILE A 19 -0.28 2.92 -6.65
CA ILE A 19 -1.15 2.17 -5.73
C ILE A 19 -1.75 3.08 -4.64
N GLY A 20 -0.92 3.94 -4.03
CA GLY A 20 -1.40 4.85 -2.99
C GLY A 20 -2.46 5.83 -3.48
N LEU A 21 -2.29 6.38 -4.68
CA LEU A 21 -3.30 7.25 -5.30
C LEU A 21 -4.57 6.47 -5.65
N SER A 22 -4.45 5.25 -6.18
CA SER A 22 -5.64 4.44 -6.53
C SER A 22 -6.46 4.08 -5.27
N ILE A 23 -5.79 3.74 -4.14
CA ILE A 23 -6.47 3.54 -2.84
C ILE A 23 -7.17 4.83 -2.40
N ALA A 24 -6.50 5.98 -2.52
CA ALA A 24 -7.08 7.29 -2.20
C ALA A 24 -8.32 7.59 -3.03
N LEU A 25 -8.25 7.39 -4.36
CA LEU A 25 -9.37 7.62 -5.28
C LEU A 25 -10.55 6.67 -5.00
N ARG A 26 -10.26 5.41 -4.65
CA ARG A 26 -11.33 4.46 -4.29
C ARG A 26 -12.07 4.90 -3.02
N ALA A 27 -11.35 5.36 -2.00
CA ALA A 27 -11.96 5.90 -0.80
C ALA A 27 -12.70 7.23 -1.04
N ALA A 28 -12.15 8.09 -1.90
CA ALA A 28 -12.75 9.37 -2.27
C ALA A 28 -14.11 9.22 -2.95
N ARG A 29 -14.32 8.18 -3.75
CA ARG A 29 -15.63 7.87 -4.38
C ARG A 29 -16.73 7.60 -3.35
N ASP A 30 -16.38 7.21 -2.16
CA ASP A 30 -17.30 7.06 -1.02
C ASP A 30 -17.50 8.39 -0.24
N GLY A 31 -16.75 9.45 -0.55
CA GLY A 31 -16.76 10.71 0.20
C GLY A 31 -15.82 10.72 1.40
N ALA A 32 -14.72 9.97 1.37
CA ALA A 32 -13.70 9.96 2.42
C ALA A 32 -12.83 11.23 2.41
N ASN A 33 -12.20 11.51 3.58
CA ASN A 33 -11.15 12.52 3.72
C ASN A 33 -9.79 11.83 3.55
N VAL A 34 -8.90 12.38 2.74
CA VAL A 34 -7.60 11.76 2.43
C VAL A 34 -6.45 12.74 2.64
N ALA A 35 -5.55 12.43 3.55
CA ALA A 35 -4.25 13.09 3.69
C ALA A 35 -3.23 12.36 2.81
N ILE A 36 -2.63 13.09 1.88
CA ILE A 36 -1.63 12.60 0.92
C ILE A 36 -0.24 12.91 1.46
N ALA A 37 0.40 11.95 2.12
CA ALA A 37 1.74 12.14 2.69
C ALA A 37 2.82 11.64 1.73
N ALA A 38 3.44 12.53 0.95
CA ALA A 38 4.50 12.16 0.01
C ALA A 38 5.49 13.29 -0.22
N LYS A 39 6.69 12.96 -0.71
CA LYS A 39 7.77 13.93 -0.93
C LYS A 39 7.60 14.77 -2.19
N THR A 40 6.86 14.28 -3.17
CA THR A 40 6.80 14.91 -4.49
C THR A 40 5.78 16.05 -4.49
N ALA A 41 6.26 17.26 -4.22
CA ALA A 41 5.50 18.50 -4.32
C ALA A 41 5.64 19.15 -5.71
N GLU A 42 6.83 19.01 -6.34
CA GLU A 42 7.12 19.58 -7.64
C GLU A 42 7.01 18.55 -8.76
N PRO A 43 6.58 18.93 -9.96
CA PRO A 43 6.52 18.04 -11.12
C PRO A 43 7.90 17.45 -11.47
N ASN A 44 7.94 16.16 -11.81
CA ASN A 44 9.14 15.47 -12.26
C ASN A 44 8.82 14.72 -13.57
N PRO A 45 9.55 14.97 -14.68
CA PRO A 45 9.29 14.31 -15.95
C PRO A 45 9.35 12.78 -15.92
N LYS A 46 10.16 12.20 -15.01
CA LYS A 46 10.33 10.74 -14.86
C LYS A 46 9.31 10.11 -13.93
N LEU A 47 8.61 10.92 -13.12
CA LEU A 47 7.66 10.44 -12.10
C LEU A 47 6.43 11.35 -12.12
N PRO A 48 5.46 11.10 -13.01
CA PRO A 48 4.25 11.93 -13.11
C PRO A 48 3.43 11.90 -11.82
N GLY A 49 2.80 13.02 -11.52
CA GLY A 49 1.98 13.21 -10.32
C GLY A 49 2.74 13.84 -9.15
N THR A 50 2.06 14.76 -8.48
CA THR A 50 2.49 15.44 -7.25
C THR A 50 1.43 15.26 -6.17
N ILE A 51 1.72 15.68 -4.93
CA ILE A 51 0.70 15.72 -3.87
C ILE A 51 -0.47 16.63 -4.25
N PHE A 52 -0.22 17.68 -5.02
CA PHE A 52 -1.24 18.64 -5.45
C PHE A 52 -2.11 18.09 -6.58
N SER A 53 -1.52 17.51 -7.62
CA SER A 53 -2.32 16.87 -8.69
C SER A 53 -3.14 15.69 -8.15
N ALA A 54 -2.61 14.92 -7.18
CA ALA A 54 -3.35 13.87 -6.50
C ALA A 54 -4.53 14.44 -5.68
N ALA A 55 -4.34 15.59 -5.03
CA ALA A 55 -5.43 16.25 -4.30
C ALA A 55 -6.57 16.65 -5.22
N GLU A 56 -6.27 17.26 -6.37
CA GLU A 56 -7.28 17.60 -7.39
C GLU A 56 -8.05 16.37 -7.90
N GLU A 57 -7.36 15.24 -8.10
CA GLU A 57 -7.99 14.00 -8.54
C GLU A 57 -8.93 13.42 -7.46
N ILE A 58 -8.51 13.46 -6.18
CA ILE A 58 -9.31 13.01 -5.03
C ILE A 58 -10.57 13.86 -4.87
N GLU A 59 -10.44 15.19 -4.99
CA GLU A 59 -11.58 16.10 -4.90
C GLU A 59 -12.57 15.89 -6.07
N ARG A 60 -12.07 15.70 -7.29
CA ARG A 60 -12.91 15.36 -8.44
C ARG A 60 -13.63 14.01 -8.29
N ALA A 61 -13.03 13.08 -7.53
CA ALA A 61 -13.64 11.78 -7.22
C ALA A 61 -14.70 11.84 -6.11
N GLY A 62 -14.89 13.01 -5.46
CA GLY A 62 -15.91 13.22 -4.44
C GLY A 62 -15.40 13.19 -2.99
N GLY A 63 -14.10 13.02 -2.76
CA GLY A 63 -13.47 13.10 -1.44
C GLY A 63 -13.02 14.51 -1.07
N LYS A 64 -12.44 14.63 0.13
CA LYS A 64 -11.69 15.82 0.55
C LYS A 64 -10.21 15.48 0.61
N ALA A 65 -9.35 16.34 0.12
CA ALA A 65 -7.92 16.09 0.04
C ALA A 65 -7.11 17.05 0.92
N LEU A 66 -6.03 16.53 1.52
CA LEU A 66 -5.04 17.32 2.26
C LEU A 66 -3.64 16.93 1.76
N PRO A 67 -3.03 17.71 0.85
CA PRO A 67 -1.67 17.45 0.38
C PRO A 67 -0.64 17.84 1.44
N LEU A 68 0.24 16.92 1.83
CA LEU A 68 1.27 17.09 2.83
C LEU A 68 2.63 16.65 2.27
N ALA A 69 3.59 17.57 2.19
CA ALA A 69 4.97 17.26 1.81
C ALA A 69 5.68 16.56 2.99
N VAL A 70 5.87 15.24 2.91
CA VAL A 70 6.39 14.42 4.01
C VAL A 70 7.46 13.46 3.52
N ASP A 71 8.63 13.48 4.15
CA ASP A 71 9.58 12.37 4.14
C ASP A 71 9.28 11.44 5.33
N VAL A 72 8.84 10.21 5.05
CA VAL A 72 8.51 9.22 6.10
C VAL A 72 9.72 8.81 6.95
N ARG A 73 10.93 9.23 6.61
CA ARG A 73 12.15 9.03 7.41
C ARG A 73 12.35 10.09 8.48
N ASP A 74 11.67 11.23 8.32
CA ASP A 74 11.76 12.39 9.23
C ASP A 74 10.64 12.33 10.28
N GLU A 75 11.03 12.15 11.53
CA GLU A 75 10.09 12.01 12.65
C GLU A 75 9.25 13.27 12.85
N ALA A 76 9.86 14.45 12.76
CA ALA A 76 9.15 15.70 12.99
C ALA A 76 8.08 15.94 11.91
N GLN A 77 8.42 15.68 10.64
CA GLN A 77 7.46 15.80 9.55
C GLN A 77 6.30 14.81 9.68
N VAL A 78 6.58 13.55 10.06
CA VAL A 78 5.54 12.53 10.25
C VAL A 78 4.58 12.93 11.39
N ARG A 79 5.11 13.38 12.53
CA ARG A 79 4.29 13.85 13.66
C ARG A 79 3.40 15.03 13.26
N ALA A 80 4.00 16.05 12.67
CA ALA A 80 3.27 17.25 12.24
C ALA A 80 2.18 16.92 11.20
N ALA A 81 2.46 16.01 10.26
CA ALA A 81 1.50 15.61 9.25
C ALA A 81 0.30 14.83 9.82
N LEU A 82 0.53 13.93 10.78
CA LEU A 82 -0.56 13.22 11.47
C LEU A 82 -1.41 14.16 12.33
N GLU A 83 -0.77 15.08 13.06
CA GLU A 83 -1.45 16.10 13.84
C GLU A 83 -2.31 17.00 12.95
N THR A 84 -1.72 17.53 11.86
CA THR A 84 -2.44 18.35 10.87
C THR A 84 -3.63 17.60 10.26
N THR A 85 -3.45 16.32 9.93
CA THR A 85 -4.54 15.47 9.41
C THR A 85 -5.69 15.36 10.40
N ALA A 86 -5.37 15.03 11.66
CA ALA A 86 -6.38 14.87 12.70
C ALA A 86 -7.09 16.20 13.03
N ALA A 87 -6.35 17.31 13.03
CA ALA A 87 -6.92 18.64 13.26
C ALA A 87 -7.84 19.08 12.10
N THR A 88 -7.42 18.84 10.85
CA THR A 88 -8.16 19.25 9.65
C THR A 88 -9.48 18.49 9.49
N PHE A 89 -9.46 17.17 9.72
CA PHE A 89 -10.60 16.29 9.45
C PHE A 89 -11.34 15.82 10.71
N GLY A 90 -10.88 16.22 11.90
CA GLY A 90 -11.53 15.87 13.16
C GLY A 90 -11.16 14.50 13.71
N GLY A 91 -10.17 13.81 13.14
CA GLY A 91 -9.70 12.48 13.58
C GLY A 91 -8.94 11.73 12.51
N LEU A 92 -8.61 10.46 12.82
CA LEU A 92 -7.93 9.54 11.92
C LEU A 92 -8.52 8.15 12.10
N ASP A 93 -8.97 7.53 11.01
CA ASP A 93 -9.55 6.19 11.01
C ASP A 93 -8.61 5.15 10.41
N ILE A 94 -7.87 5.51 9.37
CA ILE A 94 -7.11 4.56 8.54
C ILE A 94 -5.73 5.11 8.24
N VAL A 95 -4.72 4.25 8.38
CA VAL A 95 -3.35 4.52 7.92
C VAL A 95 -2.97 3.51 6.84
N VAL A 96 -2.44 4.00 5.72
CA VAL A 96 -1.90 3.15 4.65
C VAL A 96 -0.41 3.42 4.50
N ASN A 97 0.40 2.45 4.88
CA ASN A 97 1.85 2.45 4.68
C ASN A 97 2.16 1.90 3.28
N ASN A 98 2.13 2.79 2.28
CA ASN A 98 2.39 2.47 0.88
C ASN A 98 3.73 3.05 0.39
N ALA A 99 4.28 4.08 1.01
CA ALA A 99 5.59 4.63 0.62
C ALA A 99 6.66 3.52 0.61
N SER A 100 7.40 3.41 -0.50
CA SER A 100 8.42 2.39 -0.68
C SER A 100 9.60 2.91 -1.48
N ALA A 101 10.79 2.43 -1.14
CA ALA A 101 12.00 2.55 -1.93
C ALA A 101 12.41 1.15 -2.41
N ILE A 102 12.87 1.05 -3.66
CA ILE A 102 13.25 -0.20 -4.30
C ILE A 102 14.64 -0.08 -4.95
N SER A 103 15.46 -1.12 -4.78
CA SER A 103 16.67 -1.36 -5.54
C SER A 103 16.87 -2.88 -5.66
N LEU A 104 16.78 -3.39 -6.88
CA LEU A 104 16.86 -4.82 -7.17
C LEU A 104 18.29 -5.15 -7.58
N THR A 105 19.18 -5.18 -6.60
CA THR A 105 20.62 -5.43 -6.79
C THR A 105 21.10 -6.57 -5.90
N THR A 106 22.10 -7.30 -6.37
CA THR A 106 22.79 -8.29 -5.53
C THR A 106 23.49 -7.61 -4.35
N SER A 107 23.84 -8.38 -3.31
CA SER A 107 24.49 -7.83 -2.11
C SER A 107 25.77 -7.06 -2.42
N GLN A 108 26.60 -7.54 -3.34
CA GLN A 108 27.84 -6.87 -3.74
C GLN A 108 27.60 -5.56 -4.52
N ALA A 109 26.52 -5.49 -5.31
CA ALA A 109 26.18 -4.33 -6.12
C ALA A 109 25.32 -3.30 -5.37
N THR A 110 24.88 -3.61 -4.16
CA THR A 110 24.03 -2.72 -3.36
C THR A 110 24.88 -1.63 -2.71
N ASP A 111 24.72 -0.39 -3.14
CA ASP A 111 25.28 0.79 -2.45
C ASP A 111 24.61 0.94 -1.07
N MET A 112 25.42 1.16 -0.01
CA MET A 112 24.90 1.31 1.35
C MET A 112 23.94 2.49 1.51
N LYS A 113 24.07 3.56 0.73
CA LYS A 113 23.08 4.64 0.68
C LYS A 113 21.72 4.16 0.17
N ARG A 114 21.71 3.19 -0.75
CA ARG A 114 20.47 2.55 -1.23
C ARG A 114 19.90 1.60 -0.19
N PHE A 115 20.76 0.85 0.48
CA PHE A 115 20.36 0.01 1.62
C PHE A 115 19.69 0.86 2.70
N ASP A 116 20.34 1.93 3.16
CA ASP A 116 19.83 2.83 4.18
C ASP A 116 18.51 3.49 3.75
N LEU A 117 18.41 3.90 2.47
CA LEU A 117 17.18 4.46 1.93
C LEU A 117 16.03 3.45 1.98
N MET A 118 16.24 2.21 1.54
CA MET A 118 15.21 1.17 1.54
C MET A 118 14.75 0.85 2.97
N HIS A 119 15.68 0.64 3.89
CA HIS A 119 15.35 0.35 5.28
C HIS A 119 14.72 1.55 5.99
N GLY A 120 15.21 2.76 5.71
CA GLY A 120 14.69 4.00 6.26
C GLY A 120 13.24 4.28 5.83
N VAL A 121 12.93 4.05 4.55
CA VAL A 121 11.57 4.26 4.02
C VAL A 121 10.65 3.09 4.37
N ASN A 122 11.04 1.85 4.01
CA ASN A 122 10.14 0.71 4.06
C ASN A 122 9.92 0.24 5.51
N ALA A 123 10.97 -0.22 6.21
CA ALA A 123 10.82 -0.79 7.55
C ALA A 123 10.65 0.30 8.63
N ARG A 124 11.64 1.21 8.75
CA ARG A 124 11.62 2.24 9.80
C ARG A 124 10.48 3.24 9.60
N GLY A 125 10.24 3.69 8.37
CA GLY A 125 9.16 4.64 8.06
C GLY A 125 7.79 4.07 8.35
N THR A 126 7.54 2.81 7.95
CA THR A 126 6.29 2.08 8.26
C THR A 126 6.06 1.97 9.77
N PHE A 127 7.09 1.56 10.53
CA PHE A 127 6.97 1.48 11.98
C PHE A 127 6.69 2.86 12.59
N MET A 128 7.42 3.89 12.16
CA MET A 128 7.31 5.24 12.70
C MET A 128 5.94 5.87 12.45
N VAL A 129 5.44 5.79 11.21
CA VAL A 129 4.11 6.30 10.86
C VAL A 129 3.03 5.57 11.66
N SER A 130 3.10 4.25 11.74
CA SER A 130 2.15 3.44 12.52
C SER A 130 2.18 3.80 13.99
N LYS A 131 3.36 3.87 14.60
CA LYS A 131 3.55 4.26 16.01
C LYS A 131 2.90 5.58 16.36
N PHE A 132 3.14 6.63 15.54
CA PHE A 132 2.64 7.96 15.84
C PHE A 132 1.16 8.15 15.48
N ALA A 133 0.59 7.27 14.66
CA ALA A 133 -0.83 7.27 14.36
C ALA A 133 -1.70 6.66 15.48
N VAL A 134 -1.16 5.77 16.32
CA VAL A 134 -1.91 5.05 17.37
C VAL A 134 -2.78 5.97 18.25
N PRO A 135 -2.28 7.09 18.80
CA PRO A 135 -3.12 7.94 19.67
C PRO A 135 -4.35 8.56 18.98
N TYR A 136 -4.30 8.70 17.67
CA TYR A 136 -5.44 9.19 16.87
C TYR A 136 -6.37 8.04 16.51
N LEU A 137 -5.83 6.88 16.11
CA LEU A 137 -6.56 5.69 15.75
C LEU A 137 -7.37 5.10 16.92
N GLU A 138 -6.87 5.20 18.16
CA GLU A 138 -7.59 4.77 19.37
C GLU A 138 -8.95 5.47 19.55
N LYS A 139 -9.15 6.61 18.90
CA LYS A 139 -10.40 7.38 18.95
C LYS A 139 -11.38 6.99 17.85
N SER A 140 -10.97 6.18 16.90
CA SER A 140 -11.82 5.70 15.80
C SER A 140 -12.68 4.53 16.24
N ALA A 141 -13.90 4.47 15.76
CA ALA A 141 -14.81 3.34 16.00
C ALA A 141 -14.40 2.08 15.20
N ASN A 142 -13.62 2.22 14.11
CA ASN A 142 -13.16 1.11 13.26
C ASN A 142 -11.80 1.46 12.66
N ALA A 143 -10.73 1.32 13.45
CA ALA A 143 -9.39 1.76 13.10
C ALA A 143 -8.59 0.69 12.33
N HIS A 144 -7.96 1.08 11.22
CA HIS A 144 -7.13 0.18 10.42
C HIS A 144 -5.74 0.75 10.12
N ILE A 145 -4.74 -0.11 10.16
CA ILE A 145 -3.41 0.12 9.59
C ILE A 145 -3.20 -0.93 8.51
N LEU A 146 -2.98 -0.50 7.27
CA LEU A 146 -2.68 -1.37 6.15
C LEU A 146 -1.25 -1.13 5.67
N MET A 147 -0.51 -2.21 5.45
CA MET A 147 0.84 -2.16 4.91
C MET A 147 0.89 -2.86 3.55
N LEU A 148 1.47 -2.17 2.54
CA LEU A 148 1.76 -2.78 1.24
C LEU A 148 3.04 -3.61 1.37
N SER A 149 2.90 -4.79 1.98
CA SER A 149 4.01 -5.69 2.29
C SER A 149 3.65 -7.16 2.06
N PRO A 150 4.65 -8.02 1.75
CA PRO A 150 4.39 -9.40 1.36
C PRO A 150 3.98 -10.29 2.54
N PRO A 151 3.36 -11.46 2.26
CA PRO A 151 3.26 -12.54 3.21
C PRO A 151 4.62 -12.99 3.75
N LEU A 152 4.64 -13.55 4.97
CA LEU A 152 5.87 -14.03 5.61
C LEU A 152 6.25 -15.42 5.05
N ASP A 153 6.79 -15.46 3.85
CA ASP A 153 7.39 -16.65 3.25
C ASP A 153 8.91 -16.52 3.23
N LEU A 154 9.59 -17.26 4.11
CA LEU A 154 11.03 -17.15 4.33
C LEU A 154 11.86 -18.09 3.43
N GLN A 155 11.35 -18.48 2.26
CA GLN A 155 12.11 -19.28 1.30
C GLN A 155 13.29 -18.49 0.72
N GLU A 156 14.44 -19.14 0.58
CA GLU A 156 15.69 -18.55 0.07
C GLU A 156 15.50 -17.82 -1.26
N LYS A 157 14.68 -18.34 -2.16
CA LYS A 157 14.42 -17.78 -3.49
C LYS A 157 13.95 -16.32 -3.46
N TRP A 158 13.32 -15.87 -2.37
CA TRP A 158 12.87 -14.49 -2.21
C TRP A 158 13.97 -13.53 -1.79
N PHE A 159 15.00 -14.05 -1.12
CA PHE A 159 16.09 -13.24 -0.57
C PHE A 159 17.32 -13.24 -1.48
N ALA A 160 17.68 -14.38 -2.06
CA ALA A 160 18.92 -14.57 -2.80
C ALA A 160 19.13 -13.57 -3.96
N PRO A 161 18.13 -13.23 -4.79
CA PRO A 161 18.33 -12.28 -5.88
C PRO A 161 18.53 -10.83 -5.41
N ASN A 162 17.87 -10.41 -4.32
CA ASN A 162 17.75 -9.01 -3.90
C ASN A 162 17.69 -8.89 -2.38
N THR A 163 18.68 -9.40 -1.67
CA THR A 163 18.68 -9.52 -0.20
C THR A 163 18.30 -8.22 0.51
N ALA A 164 18.92 -7.09 0.14
CA ALA A 164 18.67 -5.80 0.79
C ALA A 164 17.22 -5.32 0.64
N TYR A 165 16.63 -5.51 -0.56
CA TYR A 165 15.23 -5.15 -0.79
C TYR A 165 14.27 -6.09 -0.06
N ALA A 166 14.51 -7.42 -0.13
CA ALA A 166 13.72 -8.41 0.57
C ALA A 166 13.70 -8.12 2.08
N MET A 167 14.86 -7.91 2.71
CA MET A 167 14.95 -7.53 4.14
C MET A 167 14.10 -6.31 4.46
N ALA A 168 14.15 -5.26 3.63
CA ALA A 168 13.39 -4.04 3.88
C ALA A 168 11.86 -4.27 3.76
N LYS A 169 11.41 -5.08 2.79
CA LYS A 169 9.99 -5.43 2.60
C LYS A 169 9.48 -6.37 3.69
N TYR A 170 10.24 -7.40 4.03
CA TYR A 170 9.89 -8.28 5.16
C TYR A 170 9.96 -7.54 6.50
N GLY A 171 10.80 -6.51 6.63
CA GLY A 171 10.78 -5.59 7.77
C GLY A 171 9.40 -4.94 7.98
N MET A 172 8.71 -4.54 6.90
CA MET A 172 7.31 -4.06 6.99
C MET A 172 6.37 -5.17 7.47
N SER A 173 6.52 -6.38 6.95
CA SER A 173 5.69 -7.53 7.34
C SER A 173 5.88 -7.93 8.80
N LEU A 174 7.10 -7.83 9.33
CA LEU A 174 7.37 -8.03 10.76
C LEU A 174 6.70 -6.96 11.62
N VAL A 175 6.59 -5.72 11.13
CA VAL A 175 5.83 -4.66 11.83
C VAL A 175 4.33 -5.02 11.85
N VAL A 176 3.76 -5.59 10.78
CA VAL A 176 2.38 -6.11 10.80
C VAL A 176 2.21 -7.16 11.90
N LEU A 177 3.08 -8.17 11.92
CA LEU A 177 3.01 -9.27 12.88
C LEU A 177 3.05 -8.76 14.33
N GLY A 178 3.99 -7.86 14.63
CA GLY A 178 4.15 -7.30 15.99
C GLY A 178 2.97 -6.41 16.38
N LEU A 179 2.64 -5.42 15.56
CA LEU A 179 1.59 -4.45 15.90
C LEU A 179 0.19 -5.07 15.92
N ALA A 180 -0.10 -6.08 15.10
CA ALA A 180 -1.37 -6.79 15.15
C ALA A 180 -1.63 -7.43 16.52
N GLY A 181 -0.58 -7.99 17.14
CA GLY A 181 -0.65 -8.53 18.52
C GLY A 181 -0.77 -7.42 19.56
N GLU A 182 0.11 -6.42 19.50
CA GLU A 182 0.18 -5.30 20.44
C GLU A 182 -1.11 -4.49 20.51
N LEU A 183 -1.70 -4.17 19.34
CA LEU A 183 -2.83 -3.27 19.22
C LEU A 183 -4.20 -3.96 19.28
N ARG A 184 -4.24 -5.29 19.42
CA ARG A 184 -5.49 -6.07 19.46
C ARG A 184 -6.45 -5.59 20.54
N ARG A 185 -5.95 -5.31 21.75
CA ARG A 185 -6.79 -4.83 22.86
C ARG A 185 -7.33 -3.41 22.63
N LYS A 186 -6.67 -2.64 21.78
CA LYS A 186 -7.09 -1.28 21.38
C LYS A 186 -8.06 -1.29 20.20
N ARG A 187 -8.41 -2.49 19.69
CA ARG A 187 -9.28 -2.69 18.52
C ARG A 187 -8.80 -1.91 17.28
N ILE A 188 -7.47 -1.85 17.10
CA ILE A 188 -6.85 -1.31 15.88
C ILE A 188 -6.39 -2.50 15.05
N ALA A 189 -7.00 -2.69 13.88
CA ALA A 189 -6.60 -3.73 12.95
C ALA A 189 -5.30 -3.39 12.25
N VAL A 190 -4.39 -4.35 12.14
CA VAL A 190 -3.14 -4.21 11.40
C VAL A 190 -3.03 -5.38 10.43
N ASN A 191 -3.02 -5.10 9.13
CA ASN A 191 -2.99 -6.11 8.08
C ASN A 191 -1.98 -5.75 6.98
N ALA A 192 -1.53 -6.76 6.25
CA ALA A 192 -0.74 -6.62 5.03
C ALA A 192 -1.59 -6.94 3.80
N LEU A 193 -1.31 -6.24 2.69
CA LEU A 193 -1.87 -6.52 1.38
C LEU A 193 -0.73 -6.56 0.35
N TRP A 194 -0.71 -7.59 -0.50
CA TRP A 194 0.29 -7.78 -1.52
C TRP A 194 -0.33 -8.19 -2.85
N PRO A 195 0.18 -7.71 -3.99
CA PRO A 195 -0.32 -8.12 -5.30
C PRO A 195 0.20 -9.51 -5.68
N ARG A 196 -0.64 -10.33 -6.34
CA ARG A 196 -0.19 -11.58 -6.97
C ARG A 196 0.61 -11.34 -8.23
N THR A 197 0.27 -10.31 -8.98
CA THR A 197 0.89 -9.97 -10.26
C THR A 197 1.52 -8.61 -10.20
N THR A 198 2.44 -8.31 -11.08
CA THR A 198 2.97 -6.95 -11.21
C THR A 198 1.85 -5.93 -11.37
N ILE A 199 2.04 -4.75 -10.80
CA ILE A 199 1.07 -3.65 -10.86
C ILE A 199 1.63 -2.51 -11.72
N ALA A 200 0.86 -2.07 -12.70
CA ALA A 200 1.23 -1.03 -13.65
C ALA A 200 1.49 0.31 -12.96
N THR A 201 2.72 0.53 -12.55
CA THR A 201 3.20 1.73 -11.86
C THR A 201 4.46 2.27 -12.52
N ALA A 202 4.81 3.52 -12.22
CA ALA A 202 6.08 4.09 -12.68
C ALA A 202 7.31 3.29 -12.21
N ALA A 203 7.23 2.64 -11.05
CA ALA A 203 8.31 1.76 -10.55
C ALA A 203 8.51 0.55 -11.47
N ILE A 204 7.44 -0.13 -11.86
CA ILE A 204 7.49 -1.27 -12.79
C ILE A 204 8.04 -0.83 -14.15
N ARG A 205 7.50 0.27 -14.71
CA ARG A 205 7.97 0.79 -16.00
C ARG A 205 9.46 1.12 -15.99
N ASN A 206 9.94 1.76 -14.93
CA ASN A 206 11.32 2.29 -14.87
C ASN A 206 12.35 1.25 -14.42
N LEU A 207 11.96 0.17 -13.72
CA LEU A 207 12.89 -0.72 -13.04
C LEU A 207 12.78 -2.21 -13.46
N LEU A 208 11.65 -2.66 -14.02
CA LEU A 208 11.36 -4.09 -14.16
C LEU A 208 11.07 -4.58 -15.59
N GLY A 209 11.27 -3.77 -16.64
CA GLY A 209 11.12 -4.26 -18.01
C GLY A 209 10.23 -3.43 -18.92
N GLY A 210 10.00 -2.17 -18.55
CA GLY A 210 9.36 -1.18 -19.43
C GLY A 210 7.93 -1.52 -19.82
N ASP A 211 7.57 -1.22 -21.06
CA ASP A 211 6.19 -1.34 -21.55
C ASP A 211 5.73 -2.80 -21.68
N ALA A 212 6.63 -3.76 -21.87
CA ALA A 212 6.27 -5.17 -21.95
C ALA A 212 5.71 -5.69 -20.62
N VAL A 213 6.38 -5.40 -19.50
CA VAL A 213 5.91 -5.79 -18.17
C VAL A 213 4.68 -4.96 -17.76
N MET A 214 4.60 -3.70 -18.19
CA MET A 214 3.39 -2.88 -17.99
C MET A 214 2.15 -3.52 -18.62
N ARG A 215 2.25 -4.05 -19.85
CA ARG A 215 1.14 -4.76 -20.50
C ARG A 215 0.78 -6.06 -19.79
N ALA A 216 1.76 -6.77 -19.23
CA ALA A 216 1.58 -8.00 -18.46
C ALA A 216 1.16 -7.74 -17.00
N SER A 217 0.82 -6.52 -16.64
CA SER A 217 0.44 -6.11 -15.28
C SER A 217 -1.07 -5.95 -15.14
N ARG A 218 -1.51 -5.86 -13.88
CA ARG A 218 -2.82 -5.34 -13.51
C ARG A 218 -2.74 -3.84 -13.17
N THR A 219 -3.86 -3.14 -13.28
CA THR A 219 -3.97 -1.76 -12.82
C THR A 219 -3.93 -1.70 -11.29
N PRO A 220 -3.52 -0.57 -10.69
CA PRO A 220 -3.55 -0.40 -9.24
C PRO A 220 -4.93 -0.54 -8.59
N ASP A 221 -5.99 -0.51 -9.39
CA ASP A 221 -7.38 -0.58 -8.90
C ASP A 221 -7.69 -1.90 -8.18
N ILE A 222 -7.00 -2.99 -8.53
CA ILE A 222 -7.18 -4.26 -7.81
C ILE A 222 -6.79 -4.14 -6.33
N LEU A 223 -5.66 -3.47 -6.05
CA LEU A 223 -5.23 -3.21 -4.66
C LEU A 223 -6.13 -2.18 -3.98
N ALA A 224 -6.66 -1.22 -4.73
CA ALA A 224 -7.58 -0.22 -4.21
C ALA A 224 -8.91 -0.85 -3.77
N ASP A 225 -9.48 -1.73 -4.57
CA ASP A 225 -10.71 -2.45 -4.24
C ASP A 225 -10.49 -3.43 -3.06
N ALA A 226 -9.35 -4.14 -3.03
CA ALA A 226 -8.99 -4.99 -1.92
C ALA A 226 -8.81 -4.19 -0.61
N ALA A 227 -8.09 -3.09 -0.65
CA ALA A 227 -7.89 -2.21 0.51
C ALA A 227 -9.22 -1.65 1.01
N HIS A 228 -10.10 -1.21 0.11
CA HIS A 228 -11.43 -0.74 0.46
C HIS A 228 -12.22 -1.80 1.24
N MET A 229 -12.27 -3.04 0.74
CA MET A 229 -12.96 -4.14 1.43
C MET A 229 -12.34 -4.47 2.79
N ILE A 230 -11.00 -4.35 2.93
CA ILE A 230 -10.32 -4.54 4.21
C ILE A 230 -10.78 -3.49 5.23
N PHE A 231 -10.89 -2.22 4.83
CA PHE A 231 -11.30 -1.13 5.73
C PHE A 231 -12.75 -1.20 6.19
N LEU A 232 -13.59 -1.96 5.47
CA LEU A 232 -14.98 -2.23 5.86
C LEU A 232 -15.13 -3.42 6.82
N LYS A 233 -14.08 -4.23 7.05
CA LYS A 233 -14.11 -5.32 8.04
C LYS A 233 -14.09 -4.75 9.46
N ASP A 234 -14.62 -5.51 10.44
CA ASP A 234 -14.52 -5.14 11.85
C ASP A 234 -13.06 -5.19 12.33
N ALA A 235 -12.53 -4.06 12.76
CA ALA A 235 -11.16 -3.93 13.24
C ALA A 235 -10.86 -4.77 14.50
N GLY A 236 -11.89 -5.12 15.26
CA GLY A 236 -11.74 -5.94 16.45
C GLY A 236 -11.43 -7.41 16.17
N SER A 237 -11.79 -7.89 14.97
CA SER A 237 -11.65 -9.31 14.60
C SER A 237 -10.77 -9.53 13.37
N PHE A 238 -10.69 -8.57 12.43
CA PHE A 238 -9.93 -8.71 11.19
C PHE A 238 -8.55 -8.06 11.29
N THR A 239 -7.61 -8.73 11.95
CA THR A 239 -6.24 -8.22 12.20
C THR A 239 -5.20 -9.33 12.14
N GLY A 240 -3.97 -9.00 11.74
CA GLY A 240 -2.85 -9.94 11.64
C GLY A 240 -2.83 -10.75 10.35
N ASN A 241 -3.60 -10.34 9.33
CA ASN A 241 -3.69 -11.06 8.07
C ASN A 241 -2.63 -10.57 7.08
N PHE A 242 -2.11 -11.53 6.29
CA PHE A 242 -1.26 -11.29 5.14
C PHE A 242 -2.04 -11.69 3.89
N LEU A 243 -2.61 -10.72 3.20
CA LEU A 243 -3.60 -10.92 2.15
C LEU A 243 -2.95 -10.79 0.77
N ILE A 244 -3.32 -11.69 -0.14
CA ILE A 244 -3.05 -11.53 -1.58
C ILE A 244 -4.32 -10.95 -2.21
N ASP A 245 -4.14 -9.91 -3.01
CA ASP A 245 -5.21 -9.08 -3.58
C ASP A 245 -6.35 -9.88 -4.22
N ASP A 246 -6.03 -10.72 -5.21
CA ASP A 246 -7.03 -11.47 -5.97
C ASP A 246 -7.67 -12.62 -5.17
N THR A 247 -6.91 -13.27 -4.29
CA THR A 247 -7.45 -14.30 -3.40
C THR A 247 -8.47 -13.67 -2.46
N PHE A 248 -8.09 -12.58 -1.79
CA PHE A 248 -8.98 -11.88 -0.87
C PHE A 248 -10.23 -11.33 -1.56
N LEU A 249 -10.10 -10.73 -2.75
CA LEU A 249 -11.23 -10.24 -3.52
C LEU A 249 -12.16 -11.37 -3.94
N SER A 250 -11.62 -12.52 -4.40
CA SER A 250 -12.41 -13.69 -4.76
C SER A 250 -13.20 -14.27 -3.57
N GLU A 251 -12.58 -14.38 -2.42
CA GLU A 251 -13.22 -14.81 -1.16
C GLU A 251 -14.34 -13.86 -0.71
N ASN A 252 -14.31 -12.61 -1.17
CA ASN A 252 -15.33 -11.60 -0.91
C ASN A 252 -16.27 -11.35 -2.10
N GLY A 253 -16.35 -12.28 -3.06
CA GLY A 253 -17.38 -12.31 -4.10
C GLY A 253 -17.02 -11.63 -5.41
N VAL A 254 -15.76 -11.16 -5.60
CA VAL A 254 -15.32 -10.65 -6.89
C VAL A 254 -15.01 -11.82 -7.82
N ALA A 255 -15.68 -11.87 -8.97
CA ALA A 255 -15.49 -12.93 -9.98
C ALA A 255 -14.76 -12.45 -11.22
N ASP A 256 -14.90 -11.20 -11.61
CA ASP A 256 -14.28 -10.62 -12.79
C ASP A 256 -12.95 -9.94 -12.44
N PHE A 257 -11.84 -10.55 -12.82
CA PHE A 257 -10.48 -10.04 -12.66
C PHE A 257 -9.90 -9.48 -13.97
N ASP A 258 -10.53 -9.73 -15.12
CA ASP A 258 -10.05 -9.23 -16.41
C ASP A 258 -10.16 -7.69 -16.47
N ARG A 259 -11.11 -7.11 -15.76
CA ARG A 259 -11.26 -5.64 -15.62
C ARG A 259 -10.03 -4.92 -15.05
N TYR A 260 -9.16 -5.64 -14.35
CA TYR A 260 -7.93 -5.08 -13.78
C TYR A 260 -6.71 -5.24 -14.70
N ARG A 261 -6.82 -5.97 -15.83
CA ARG A 261 -5.69 -6.18 -16.73
C ARG A 261 -5.39 -4.91 -17.52
N VAL A 262 -4.12 -4.58 -17.66
CA VAL A 262 -3.70 -3.49 -18.55
C VAL A 262 -3.92 -3.90 -20.01
N ASP A 263 -3.56 -5.13 -20.35
CA ASP A 263 -3.80 -5.71 -21.68
C ASP A 263 -4.36 -7.14 -21.52
N PRO A 264 -5.62 -7.36 -21.89
CA PRO A 264 -6.25 -8.68 -21.75
C PRO A 264 -5.70 -9.75 -22.69
N THR A 265 -4.89 -9.38 -23.68
CA THR A 265 -4.29 -10.29 -24.67
C THR A 265 -2.93 -10.85 -24.25
N VAL A 266 -2.32 -10.31 -23.17
CA VAL A 266 -1.00 -10.68 -22.66
C VAL A 266 -1.14 -11.46 -21.36
N ASP A 267 -0.38 -12.54 -21.17
CA ASP A 267 -0.35 -13.27 -19.90
C ASP A 267 0.20 -12.40 -18.79
N LEU A 268 -0.37 -12.55 -17.57
CA LEU A 268 0.02 -11.76 -16.43
C LEU A 268 1.38 -12.19 -15.88
N ALA A 269 2.26 -11.23 -15.59
CA ALA A 269 3.54 -11.47 -14.92
C ALA A 269 3.33 -11.60 -13.40
N PRO A 270 3.86 -12.66 -12.74
CA PRO A 270 3.79 -12.79 -11.31
C PRO A 270 4.61 -11.69 -10.61
N ASP A 271 4.17 -11.28 -9.42
CA ASP A 271 4.98 -10.40 -8.54
C ASP A 271 5.91 -11.25 -7.64
N PHE A 272 6.87 -10.58 -7.00
CA PHE A 272 7.75 -11.20 -6.01
C PHE A 272 6.98 -11.58 -4.74
N PHE A 273 7.54 -12.50 -3.97
CA PHE A 273 7.08 -12.85 -2.62
C PHE A 273 5.67 -13.46 -2.51
N VAL A 274 5.12 -13.93 -3.62
CA VAL A 274 3.85 -14.68 -3.59
C VAL A 274 4.14 -16.13 -3.19
N PRO A 275 3.62 -16.64 -2.06
CA PRO A 275 3.88 -18.01 -1.62
C PRO A 275 3.42 -19.06 -2.63
N ASP A 276 4.16 -20.15 -2.78
CA ASP A 276 3.86 -21.23 -3.75
C ASP A 276 2.53 -21.93 -3.49
N ASP A 277 2.10 -21.96 -2.22
CA ASP A 277 0.82 -22.54 -1.80
C ASP A 277 -0.37 -21.57 -1.98
N SER A 278 -0.09 -20.31 -2.29
CA SER A 278 -1.12 -19.31 -2.57
C SER A 278 -1.76 -19.58 -3.93
N LYS A 279 -2.94 -20.21 -3.91
CA LYS A 279 -3.67 -20.53 -5.14
C LYS A 279 -4.36 -19.29 -5.72
N PRO A 280 -4.20 -19.05 -7.04
CA PRO A 280 -4.97 -18.02 -7.72
C PRO A 280 -6.46 -18.40 -7.76
N PRO A 281 -7.36 -17.40 -7.84
CA PRO A 281 -8.78 -17.66 -8.08
C PRO A 281 -9.00 -18.52 -9.32
N ALA A 282 -9.99 -19.42 -9.29
CA ALA A 282 -10.29 -20.33 -10.41
C ALA A 282 -10.64 -19.59 -11.72
N SER A 283 -11.12 -18.34 -11.62
CA SER A 283 -11.43 -17.47 -12.76
C SER A 283 -10.20 -16.84 -13.42
N LEU A 284 -9.00 -17.03 -12.85
CA LEU A 284 -7.77 -16.43 -13.38
C LEU A 284 -7.27 -17.24 -14.58
N LYS A 285 -7.33 -16.65 -15.76
CA LYS A 285 -6.65 -17.18 -16.96
C LYS A 285 -5.15 -17.03 -16.77
N LYS A 286 -4.41 -18.09 -17.05
CA LYS A 286 -2.96 -18.34 -16.92
C LYS A 286 -2.06 -17.16 -16.53
N LEU A 287 -1.28 -17.38 -15.46
CA LEU A 287 -0.03 -16.66 -15.20
C LEU A 287 1.03 -17.19 -16.17
N SER A 288 1.86 -16.32 -16.75
CA SER A 288 3.09 -16.75 -17.43
C SER A 288 3.98 -17.46 -16.41
N GLY A 289 4.27 -18.72 -16.67
CA GLY A 289 5.21 -19.53 -15.88
C GLY A 289 6.65 -19.08 -16.07
#